data_70495419facdf4416790d01523632638
#
_entry.id   70495419facdf4416790d01523632638
#
_cell.length_a   1.000
_cell.length_b   1.000
_cell.length_c   1.000
_cell.angle_alpha   90.00
_cell.angle_beta   90.00
_cell.angle_gamma   90.00
#
_symmetry.space_group_name_H-M   'P 1'
#
loop_
_entity.id
_entity.type
_entity.pdbx_description
1 polymer ?
#
loop_
_entity_poly.entity_id
_entity_poly.type
_entity_poly.pdbx_seq_one_letter_code
_entity_poly.pdbx_strand_id
1 'polypeptide(L)'
;SVKEQYTPGESLQFVGTAIPSREISIIVEDPTGLEVFSERLTVNKSGGIEFSVETDTNFKKGTYILHSYQGKEFASSIVGIGTSPEPVIIVNTSKLNYDVGETVELRIQGKPFASVSIVVVDDSENTQVNDSIDLDENGTFVYSLDPTSMSTGAFTAEVRHGTGSRGSTIFTVGLSTGSGIIEFQTIKNEYNLGEPILIIGNTGNNAILNVQILDSVGNLIREFSTFSDKSGSFQIDNIRIPSNGNPGTWIIKISSGANNAEHKFDVITSSDQIRASVDREDKTYSSGDFIILNGRNATVGASVHIQIVDSAGMDIMQTQMISITATGVFQTVIQLPGDLKAGQYVLHI
;
A
#
# COMPACT_ATOMS: atom_id res chain seq x y z
N SER A 1 8.14 -17.09 -2.98
CA SER A 1 7.57 -17.46 -1.67
C SER A 1 8.09 -18.84 -1.22
N VAL A 2 8.03 -19.12 0.09
CA VAL A 2 8.42 -20.42 0.66
C VAL A 2 7.36 -21.49 0.36
N LYS A 3 6.09 -21.09 0.33
CA LYS A 3 4.96 -21.91 -0.08
C LYS A 3 4.23 -21.23 -1.23
N GLU A 4 3.55 -22.01 -2.06
CA GLU A 4 2.69 -21.46 -3.11
C GLU A 4 1.32 -21.02 -2.60
N GLN A 5 0.84 -21.66 -1.51
CA GLN A 5 -0.47 -21.38 -0.92
C GLN A 5 -0.39 -21.27 0.59
N TYR A 6 -1.14 -20.29 1.13
CA TYR A 6 -1.31 -20.00 2.55
C TYR A 6 -2.77 -19.94 2.92
N THR A 7 -3.07 -20.12 4.21
CA THR A 7 -4.42 -19.88 4.75
C THR A 7 -4.55 -18.44 5.25
N PRO A 8 -5.74 -17.81 5.19
CA PRO A 8 -5.96 -16.50 5.82
C PRO A 8 -5.57 -16.53 7.30
N GLY A 9 -4.78 -15.54 7.74
CA GLY A 9 -4.21 -15.48 9.09
C GLY A 9 -2.85 -16.18 9.24
N GLU A 10 -2.34 -16.84 8.20
CA GLU A 10 -0.99 -17.40 8.17
C GLU A 10 0.00 -16.36 7.64
N SER A 11 1.16 -16.19 8.29
CA SER A 11 2.21 -15.28 7.84
C SER A 11 2.83 -15.77 6.53
N LEU A 12 2.84 -14.92 5.50
CA LEU A 12 3.47 -15.20 4.21
C LEU A 12 4.99 -15.12 4.37
N GLN A 13 5.70 -16.15 3.96
CA GLN A 13 7.16 -16.26 4.07
C GLN A 13 7.80 -16.12 2.68
N PHE A 14 8.75 -15.19 2.58
CA PHE A 14 9.47 -14.93 1.33
C PHE A 14 10.98 -15.01 1.55
N VAL A 15 11.66 -15.62 0.59
CA VAL A 15 13.11 -15.69 0.51
C VAL A 15 13.54 -15.32 -0.90
N GLY A 16 14.67 -14.65 -1.02
CA GLY A 16 15.20 -14.23 -2.30
C GLY A 16 16.65 -13.80 -2.24
N THR A 17 17.14 -13.31 -3.37
CA THR A 17 18.49 -12.73 -3.50
C THR A 17 18.44 -11.41 -4.25
N ALA A 18 19.28 -10.46 -3.83
CA ALA A 18 19.40 -9.15 -4.48
C ALA A 18 20.84 -8.61 -4.30
N ILE A 19 21.11 -7.40 -4.80
CA ILE A 19 22.44 -6.79 -4.70
C ILE A 19 22.77 -6.54 -3.22
N PRO A 20 23.89 -7.10 -2.71
CA PRO A 20 24.26 -6.99 -1.30
C PRO A 20 24.38 -5.55 -0.79
N SER A 21 24.04 -5.35 0.47
CA SER A 21 24.21 -4.08 1.21
C SER A 21 23.51 -2.87 0.56
N ARG A 22 22.51 -3.11 -0.27
CA ARG A 22 21.62 -2.08 -0.82
C ARG A 22 20.20 -2.26 -0.31
N GLU A 23 19.47 -1.18 -0.31
CA GLU A 23 18.03 -1.22 0.00
C GLU A 23 17.24 -1.85 -1.14
N ILE A 24 16.18 -2.55 -0.78
CA ILE A 24 15.17 -3.12 -1.67
C ILE A 24 13.80 -2.72 -1.15
N SER A 25 12.92 -2.29 -2.04
CA SER A 25 11.51 -2.03 -1.73
C SER A 25 10.69 -3.27 -2.06
N ILE A 26 9.87 -3.68 -1.11
CA ILE A 26 8.94 -4.80 -1.24
C ILE A 26 7.52 -4.26 -1.20
N ILE A 27 6.70 -4.66 -2.15
CA ILE A 27 5.30 -4.30 -2.25
C ILE A 27 4.49 -5.57 -2.46
N VAL A 28 3.37 -5.72 -1.77
CA VAL A 28 2.42 -6.82 -2.00
C VAL A 28 1.08 -6.24 -2.39
N GLU A 29 0.55 -6.71 -3.51
CA GLU A 29 -0.76 -6.37 -4.02
C GLU A 29 -1.76 -7.50 -3.76
N ASP A 30 -2.99 -7.14 -3.41
CA ASP A 30 -4.10 -8.07 -3.23
C ASP A 30 -4.69 -8.50 -4.60
N PRO A 31 -5.63 -9.47 -4.63
CA PRO A 31 -6.27 -9.91 -5.87
C PRO A 31 -7.00 -8.82 -6.66
N THR A 32 -7.20 -7.65 -6.10
CA THR A 32 -7.82 -6.49 -6.77
C THR A 32 -6.81 -5.46 -7.26
N GLY A 33 -5.48 -5.70 -7.06
CA GLY A 33 -4.41 -4.80 -7.46
C GLY A 33 -4.14 -3.66 -6.46
N LEU A 34 -4.69 -3.75 -5.24
CA LEU A 34 -4.41 -2.77 -4.20
C LEU A 34 -3.16 -3.15 -3.41
N GLU A 35 -2.28 -2.19 -3.16
CA GLU A 35 -1.14 -2.39 -2.26
C GLU A 35 -1.64 -2.64 -0.83
N VAL A 36 -1.38 -3.84 -0.31
CA VAL A 36 -1.73 -4.22 1.07
C VAL A 36 -0.54 -4.23 2.00
N PHE A 37 0.67 -4.21 1.45
CA PHE A 37 1.91 -4.17 2.20
C PHE A 37 2.98 -3.42 1.42
N SER A 38 3.79 -2.61 2.11
CA SER A 38 4.98 -1.95 1.57
C SER A 38 6.04 -1.86 2.65
N GLU A 39 7.26 -2.27 2.33
CA GLU A 39 8.40 -2.22 3.24
C GLU A 39 9.72 -1.99 2.49
N ARG A 40 10.70 -1.37 3.17
CA ARG A 40 12.07 -1.23 2.66
C ARG A 40 13.02 -2.01 3.55
N LEU A 41 13.81 -2.87 2.95
CA LEU A 41 14.74 -3.75 3.63
C LEU A 41 16.17 -3.50 3.13
N THR A 42 17.15 -3.65 4.00
CA THR A 42 18.55 -3.69 3.60
C THR A 42 18.96 -5.12 3.33
N VAL A 43 19.40 -5.41 2.11
CA VAL A 43 19.90 -6.73 1.72
C VAL A 43 21.16 -7.05 2.52
N ASN A 44 21.27 -8.25 3.04
CA ASN A 44 22.41 -8.67 3.82
C ASN A 44 23.71 -8.73 2.96
N LYS A 45 24.87 -8.89 3.60
CA LYS A 45 26.17 -8.90 2.92
C LYS A 45 26.36 -10.07 1.95
N SER A 46 25.60 -11.16 2.11
CA SER A 46 25.62 -12.31 1.20
C SER A 46 24.62 -12.18 0.05
N GLY A 47 23.83 -11.12 0.02
CA GLY A 47 22.79 -10.91 -0.99
C GLY A 47 21.45 -11.59 -0.66
N GLY A 48 21.33 -12.26 0.48
CA GLY A 48 20.10 -12.94 0.88
C GLY A 48 19.06 -11.95 1.42
N ILE A 49 17.80 -12.24 1.15
CA ILE A 49 16.63 -11.54 1.69
C ILE A 49 15.70 -12.59 2.27
N GLU A 50 15.22 -12.34 3.47
CA GLU A 50 14.17 -13.11 4.11
C GLU A 50 13.25 -12.12 4.82
N PHE A 51 11.94 -12.23 4.59
CA PHE A 51 10.95 -11.41 5.27
C PHE A 51 9.60 -12.12 5.32
N SER A 52 8.72 -11.62 6.18
CA SER A 52 7.36 -12.13 6.34
C SER A 52 6.35 -11.01 6.24
N VAL A 53 5.17 -11.35 5.71
CA VAL A 53 4.02 -10.46 5.69
C VAL A 53 2.93 -11.09 6.55
N GLU A 54 2.59 -10.43 7.64
CA GLU A 54 1.51 -10.87 8.50
C GLU A 54 0.17 -10.69 7.80
N THR A 55 -0.64 -11.73 7.77
CA THR A 55 -2.00 -11.68 7.27
C THR A 55 -2.98 -11.88 8.42
N ASP A 56 -4.16 -11.33 8.28
CA ASP A 56 -5.27 -11.63 9.18
C ASP A 56 -6.34 -12.51 8.49
N THR A 57 -7.34 -12.91 9.25
CA THR A 57 -8.42 -13.75 8.73
C THR A 57 -9.34 -13.02 7.74
N ASN A 58 -9.21 -11.70 7.60
CA ASN A 58 -10.00 -10.87 6.68
C ASN A 58 -9.29 -10.65 5.33
N PHE A 59 -8.05 -11.15 5.19
CA PHE A 59 -7.39 -11.12 3.89
C PHE A 59 -8.25 -11.82 2.85
N LYS A 60 -8.46 -11.14 1.73
CA LYS A 60 -9.25 -11.66 0.61
C LYS A 60 -8.63 -12.96 0.11
N LYS A 61 -9.46 -13.93 -0.22
CA LYS A 61 -8.99 -15.14 -0.91
C LYS A 61 -8.64 -14.79 -2.36
N GLY A 62 -7.52 -15.30 -2.84
CA GLY A 62 -7.07 -15.08 -4.21
C GLY A 62 -5.56 -15.08 -4.35
N THR A 63 -5.09 -14.66 -5.51
CA THR A 63 -3.67 -14.55 -5.85
C THR A 63 -3.14 -13.18 -5.47
N TYR A 64 -2.09 -13.16 -4.66
CA TYR A 64 -1.33 -11.98 -4.28
C TYR A 64 -0.05 -11.90 -5.10
N ILE A 65 0.34 -10.70 -5.47
CA ILE A 65 1.57 -10.44 -6.21
C ILE A 65 2.53 -9.71 -5.30
N LEU A 66 3.72 -10.26 -5.16
CA LEU A 66 4.83 -9.59 -4.51
C LEU A 66 5.72 -8.97 -5.58
N HIS A 67 5.95 -7.69 -5.48
CA HIS A 67 6.92 -6.94 -6.27
C HIS A 67 8.11 -6.55 -5.42
N SER A 68 9.31 -6.69 -5.97
CA SER A 68 10.55 -6.26 -5.34
C SER A 68 11.35 -5.37 -6.30
N TYR A 69 11.77 -4.20 -5.84
CA TYR A 69 12.48 -3.19 -6.62
C TYR A 69 13.81 -2.85 -5.96
N GLN A 70 14.90 -2.90 -6.72
CA GLN A 70 16.22 -2.47 -6.29
C GLN A 70 16.88 -1.61 -7.37
N GLY A 71 16.75 -0.30 -7.27
CA GLY A 71 17.12 0.63 -8.33
C GLY A 71 16.26 0.43 -9.57
N LYS A 72 16.87 0.00 -10.70
CA LYS A 72 16.16 -0.32 -11.94
C LYS A 72 15.81 -1.81 -12.08
N GLU A 73 16.33 -2.64 -11.20
CA GLU A 73 16.05 -4.07 -11.19
C GLU A 73 14.73 -4.35 -10.48
N PHE A 74 13.99 -5.30 -11.00
CA PHE A 74 12.68 -5.65 -10.50
C PHE A 74 12.43 -7.15 -10.64
N ALA A 75 11.72 -7.72 -9.68
CA ALA A 75 11.25 -9.10 -9.73
C ALA A 75 9.85 -9.21 -9.12
N SER A 76 9.06 -10.16 -9.61
CA SER A 76 7.74 -10.46 -9.05
C SER A 76 7.61 -11.93 -8.71
N SER A 77 6.81 -12.21 -7.69
CA SER A 77 6.42 -13.57 -7.28
C SER A 77 4.95 -13.59 -6.91
N ILE A 78 4.29 -14.71 -7.12
CA ILE A 78 2.89 -14.89 -6.78
C ILE A 78 2.72 -15.86 -5.62
N VAL A 79 1.64 -15.68 -4.86
CA VAL A 79 1.23 -16.56 -3.77
C VAL A 79 -0.28 -16.55 -3.65
N GLY A 80 -0.88 -17.71 -3.35
CA GLY A 80 -2.31 -17.83 -3.11
C GLY A 80 -2.66 -17.74 -1.63
N ILE A 81 -3.69 -17.00 -1.27
CA ILE A 81 -4.27 -17.02 0.09
C ILE A 81 -5.66 -17.65 0.01
N GLY A 82 -5.87 -18.75 0.73
CA GLY A 82 -7.13 -19.50 0.77
C GLY A 82 -7.48 -20.24 -0.52
N THR A 83 -6.62 -20.16 -1.54
CA THR A 83 -6.73 -20.86 -2.82
C THR A 83 -5.32 -21.05 -3.38
N SER A 84 -5.14 -21.96 -4.33
CA SER A 84 -3.90 -22.03 -5.12
C SER A 84 -3.74 -20.76 -5.95
N PRO A 85 -2.49 -20.24 -6.10
CA PRO A 85 -2.27 -19.08 -6.93
C PRO A 85 -2.64 -19.38 -8.39
N GLU A 86 -3.39 -18.47 -8.99
CA GLU A 86 -3.64 -18.52 -10.42
C GLU A 86 -2.48 -17.88 -11.17
N PRO A 87 -2.11 -18.35 -12.36
CA PRO A 87 -1.11 -17.70 -13.20
C PRO A 87 -1.53 -16.25 -13.46
N VAL A 88 -0.74 -15.29 -13.02
CA VAL A 88 -0.99 -13.86 -13.28
C VAL A 88 -0.27 -13.48 -14.56
N ILE A 89 -0.90 -12.61 -15.36
CA ILE A 89 -0.24 -11.95 -16.47
C ILE A 89 0.34 -10.64 -15.94
N ILE A 90 1.63 -10.46 -16.13
CA ILE A 90 2.33 -9.21 -15.84
C ILE A 90 2.61 -8.52 -17.17
N VAL A 91 2.20 -7.26 -17.27
CA VAL A 91 2.42 -6.42 -18.45
C VAL A 91 3.12 -5.15 -18.02
N ASN A 92 4.24 -4.86 -18.66
CA ASN A 92 5.02 -3.65 -18.36
C ASN A 92 5.49 -2.98 -19.66
N THR A 93 5.70 -1.68 -19.60
CA THR A 93 6.38 -0.91 -20.62
C THR A 93 7.74 -0.45 -20.10
N SER A 94 8.68 -0.13 -21.00
CA SER A 94 10.03 0.35 -20.61
C SER A 94 10.00 1.75 -19.99
N LYS A 95 8.99 2.55 -20.29
CA LYS A 95 8.77 3.91 -19.78
C LYS A 95 7.29 4.28 -19.87
N LEU A 96 6.88 5.30 -19.14
CA LEU A 96 5.50 5.77 -19.15
C LEU A 96 5.17 6.55 -20.44
N ASN A 97 6.07 7.42 -20.91
CA ASN A 97 5.82 8.29 -22.07
C ASN A 97 6.79 8.00 -23.22
N TYR A 98 6.24 7.89 -24.42
CA TYR A 98 6.94 7.69 -25.67
C TYR A 98 6.77 8.90 -26.58
N ASP A 99 7.79 9.21 -27.38
CA ASP A 99 7.67 10.24 -28.39
C ASP A 99 6.75 9.79 -29.53
N VAL A 100 6.14 10.75 -30.23
CA VAL A 100 5.33 10.43 -31.40
C VAL A 100 6.22 9.75 -32.47
N GLY A 101 5.81 8.54 -32.88
CA GLY A 101 6.58 7.72 -33.81
C GLY A 101 7.61 6.78 -33.16
N GLU A 102 7.75 6.80 -31.87
CA GLU A 102 8.60 5.85 -31.14
C GLU A 102 7.87 4.54 -30.88
N THR A 103 8.54 3.41 -31.12
CA THR A 103 7.97 2.06 -30.87
C THR A 103 7.73 1.84 -29.39
N VAL A 104 6.52 1.42 -29.03
CA VAL A 104 6.16 1.02 -27.67
C VAL A 104 6.31 -0.50 -27.53
N GLU A 105 7.13 -0.94 -26.57
CA GLU A 105 7.30 -2.35 -26.27
C GLU A 105 6.50 -2.73 -25.03
N LEU A 106 5.53 -3.64 -25.19
CA LEU A 106 4.85 -4.29 -24.08
C LEU A 106 5.59 -5.58 -23.74
N ARG A 107 6.16 -5.65 -22.54
CA ARG A 107 6.80 -6.84 -21.99
C ARG A 107 5.76 -7.62 -21.21
N ILE A 108 5.43 -8.81 -21.71
CA ILE A 108 4.37 -9.67 -21.19
C ILE A 108 5.03 -10.87 -20.54
N GLN A 109 4.58 -11.21 -19.34
CA GLN A 109 4.97 -12.42 -18.63
C GLN A 109 3.73 -13.13 -18.12
N GLY A 110 3.68 -14.45 -18.27
CA GLY A 110 2.57 -15.28 -17.84
C GLY A 110 2.97 -16.76 -17.79
N LYS A 111 1.99 -17.65 -17.93
CA LYS A 111 2.26 -19.09 -17.99
C LYS A 111 2.98 -19.46 -19.29
N PRO A 112 4.05 -20.30 -19.27
CA PRO A 112 4.70 -20.80 -20.47
C PRO A 112 3.71 -21.39 -21.48
N PHE A 113 3.93 -21.06 -22.75
CA PHE A 113 3.11 -21.51 -23.89
C PHE A 113 1.62 -21.10 -23.83
N ALA A 114 1.25 -20.11 -22.99
CA ALA A 114 -0.12 -19.63 -22.94
C ALA A 114 -0.43 -18.74 -24.15
N SER A 115 -1.57 -18.96 -24.79
CA SER A 115 -2.14 -18.01 -25.75
C SER A 115 -2.82 -16.87 -24.99
N VAL A 116 -2.44 -15.64 -25.28
CA VAL A 116 -2.98 -14.44 -24.64
C VAL A 116 -3.53 -13.48 -25.68
N SER A 117 -4.62 -12.79 -25.35
CA SER A 117 -5.15 -11.69 -26.14
C SER A 117 -4.60 -10.36 -25.64
N ILE A 118 -4.26 -9.46 -26.56
CA ILE A 118 -3.77 -8.10 -26.26
C ILE A 118 -4.81 -7.12 -26.80
N VAL A 119 -5.30 -6.24 -25.93
CA VAL A 119 -6.18 -5.14 -26.33
C VAL A 119 -5.54 -3.84 -25.85
N VAL A 120 -5.37 -2.88 -26.76
CA VAL A 120 -4.93 -1.52 -26.40
C VAL A 120 -6.07 -0.56 -26.73
N VAL A 121 -6.47 0.22 -25.75
CA VAL A 121 -7.50 1.25 -25.89
C VAL A 121 -6.92 2.64 -25.58
N ASP A 122 -7.47 3.66 -26.21
CA ASP A 122 -7.18 5.05 -25.86
C ASP A 122 -8.05 5.52 -24.67
N ASP A 123 -7.85 6.75 -24.24
CA ASP A 123 -8.61 7.38 -23.12
C ASP A 123 -10.10 7.62 -23.43
N SER A 124 -10.53 7.40 -24.66
CA SER A 124 -11.93 7.45 -25.11
C SER A 124 -12.51 6.04 -25.33
N GLU A 125 -11.79 5.00 -24.86
CA GLU A 125 -12.13 3.56 -24.98
C GLU A 125 -12.14 3.05 -26.44
N ASN A 126 -11.56 3.79 -27.39
CA ASN A 126 -11.44 3.28 -28.76
C ASN A 126 -10.31 2.25 -28.83
N THR A 127 -10.59 1.10 -29.40
CA THR A 127 -9.61 0.03 -29.59
C THR A 127 -8.60 0.42 -30.66
N GLN A 128 -7.33 0.48 -30.31
CA GLN A 128 -6.21 0.75 -31.19
C GLN A 128 -5.53 -0.55 -31.67
N VAL A 129 -5.51 -1.57 -30.79
CA VAL A 129 -4.97 -2.90 -31.06
C VAL A 129 -5.89 -3.95 -30.48
N ASN A 130 -6.08 -5.02 -31.24
CA ASN A 130 -6.75 -6.25 -30.77
C ASN A 130 -6.08 -7.43 -31.46
N ASP A 131 -5.18 -8.11 -30.73
CA ASP A 131 -4.33 -9.16 -31.26
C ASP A 131 -4.25 -10.35 -30.31
N SER A 132 -3.65 -11.46 -30.75
CA SER A 132 -3.43 -12.64 -29.96
C SER A 132 -2.05 -13.22 -30.25
N ILE A 133 -1.31 -13.57 -29.19
CA ILE A 133 0.04 -14.11 -29.29
C ILE A 133 0.20 -15.31 -28.36
N ASP A 134 1.20 -16.13 -28.62
CA ASP A 134 1.63 -17.22 -27.73
C ASP A 134 2.89 -16.81 -26.98
N LEU A 135 2.91 -17.02 -25.67
CA LEU A 135 4.09 -16.82 -24.83
C LEU A 135 5.11 -17.94 -25.12
N ASP A 136 6.39 -17.64 -24.96
CA ASP A 136 7.49 -18.58 -25.18
C ASP A 136 7.60 -19.67 -24.08
N GLU A 137 8.64 -20.46 -24.15
CA GLU A 137 8.94 -21.52 -23.16
C GLU A 137 9.23 -20.99 -21.74
N ASN A 138 9.57 -19.71 -21.61
CA ASN A 138 9.77 -19.02 -20.33
C ASN A 138 8.51 -18.28 -19.88
N GLY A 139 7.44 -18.31 -20.67
CA GLY A 139 6.21 -17.57 -20.41
C GLY A 139 6.34 -16.08 -20.72
N THR A 140 7.26 -15.69 -21.61
CA THR A 140 7.50 -14.29 -21.94
C THR A 140 7.24 -13.95 -23.41
N PHE A 141 6.92 -12.69 -23.66
CA PHE A 141 6.81 -12.14 -25.01
C PHE A 141 7.04 -10.62 -24.97
N VAL A 142 7.70 -10.08 -25.99
CA VAL A 142 7.81 -8.64 -26.21
C VAL A 142 6.97 -8.27 -27.44
N TYR A 143 5.86 -7.59 -27.20
CA TYR A 143 4.95 -7.14 -28.23
C TYR A 143 5.26 -5.69 -28.60
N SER A 144 5.62 -5.44 -29.86
CA SER A 144 5.95 -4.11 -30.36
C SER A 144 4.72 -3.48 -31.01
N LEU A 145 4.32 -2.32 -30.47
CA LEU A 145 3.23 -1.52 -31.00
C LEU A 145 3.78 -0.54 -32.05
N ASP A 146 3.14 -0.48 -33.21
CA ASP A 146 3.41 0.54 -34.22
C ASP A 146 2.72 1.86 -33.84
N PRO A 147 3.47 2.88 -33.41
CA PRO A 147 2.89 4.13 -32.92
C PRO A 147 2.43 5.07 -34.03
N THR A 148 2.68 4.75 -35.30
CA THR A 148 2.30 5.63 -36.41
C THR A 148 0.79 5.79 -36.55
N SER A 149 0.01 4.85 -35.97
CA SER A 149 -1.44 4.90 -35.89
C SER A 149 -1.98 5.52 -34.59
N MET A 150 -1.10 5.78 -33.61
CA MET A 150 -1.51 6.26 -32.30
C MET A 150 -1.52 7.79 -32.25
N SER A 151 -2.63 8.36 -31.78
CA SER A 151 -2.73 9.79 -31.47
C SER A 151 -1.96 10.13 -30.19
N THR A 152 -1.67 11.42 -29.98
CA THR A 152 -1.18 11.89 -28.69
C THR A 152 -2.22 11.65 -27.59
N GLY A 153 -1.80 11.04 -26.47
CA GLY A 153 -2.69 10.73 -25.35
C GLY A 153 -2.23 9.57 -24.50
N ALA A 154 -3.11 9.13 -23.62
CA ALA A 154 -2.91 7.97 -22.77
C ALA A 154 -3.57 6.72 -23.37
N PHE A 155 -2.93 5.58 -23.16
CA PHE A 155 -3.38 4.27 -23.65
C PHE A 155 -3.30 3.26 -22.51
N THR A 156 -4.29 2.37 -22.47
CA THR A 156 -4.29 1.22 -21.59
C THR A 156 -4.10 -0.04 -22.43
N ALA A 157 -3.04 -0.79 -22.13
CA ALA A 157 -2.83 -2.12 -22.69
C ALA A 157 -3.31 -3.16 -21.68
N GLU A 158 -4.25 -4.00 -22.10
CA GLU A 158 -4.75 -5.13 -21.33
C GLU A 158 -4.40 -6.43 -22.02
N VAL A 159 -3.85 -7.38 -21.26
CA VAL A 159 -3.51 -8.72 -21.75
C VAL A 159 -4.30 -9.75 -20.93
N ARG A 160 -4.95 -10.70 -21.60
CA ARG A 160 -5.80 -11.70 -20.98
C ARG A 160 -5.43 -13.11 -21.44
N HIS A 161 -5.50 -14.05 -20.49
CA HIS A 161 -5.44 -15.49 -20.77
C HIS A 161 -6.72 -16.18 -20.28
N GLY A 162 -7.49 -16.74 -21.21
CA GLY A 162 -8.76 -17.36 -20.85
C GLY A 162 -9.74 -16.40 -20.17
N THR A 163 -10.47 -16.89 -19.17
CA THR A 163 -11.50 -16.11 -18.46
C THR A 163 -11.04 -15.57 -17.11
N GLY A 164 -9.82 -15.90 -16.63
CA GLY A 164 -9.41 -15.66 -15.25
C GLY A 164 -8.17 -14.78 -15.06
N SER A 165 -7.21 -14.87 -15.97
CA SER A 165 -5.92 -14.17 -15.78
C SER A 165 -5.84 -12.95 -16.67
N ARG A 166 -5.59 -11.79 -16.08
CA ARG A 166 -5.38 -10.53 -16.81
C ARG A 166 -4.26 -9.70 -16.18
N GLY A 167 -3.58 -8.95 -17.01
CA GLY A 167 -2.66 -7.90 -16.61
C GLY A 167 -2.92 -6.65 -17.43
N SER A 168 -2.65 -5.48 -16.87
CA SER A 168 -2.77 -4.22 -17.58
C SER A 168 -1.63 -3.27 -17.25
N THR A 169 -1.32 -2.38 -18.18
CA THR A 169 -0.37 -1.28 -17.98
C THR A 169 -0.87 -0.06 -18.72
N ILE A 170 -0.47 1.12 -18.23
CA ILE A 170 -0.77 2.39 -18.88
C ILE A 170 0.53 2.94 -19.45
N PHE A 171 0.46 3.46 -20.67
CA PHE A 171 1.53 4.24 -21.29
C PHE A 171 0.94 5.45 -22.02
N THR A 172 1.80 6.39 -22.36
CA THR A 172 1.40 7.62 -23.04
C THR A 172 2.26 7.87 -24.26
N VAL A 173 1.72 8.57 -25.24
CA VAL A 173 2.42 8.95 -26.47
C VAL A 173 2.32 10.45 -26.64
N GLY A 174 3.46 11.12 -26.86
CA GLY A 174 3.53 12.53 -27.23
C GLY A 174 3.05 13.50 -26.14
N LEU A 175 2.98 13.09 -24.87
CA LEU A 175 2.67 14.01 -23.80
C LEU A 175 3.84 14.96 -23.55
N SER A 176 3.53 16.19 -23.14
CA SER A 176 4.52 17.24 -22.93
C SER A 176 4.94 17.36 -21.47
N THR A 177 6.13 17.91 -21.27
CA THR A 177 6.57 18.40 -19.97
C THR A 177 6.41 19.92 -19.90
N GLY A 178 6.41 20.50 -18.70
CA GLY A 178 6.26 21.95 -18.54
C GLY A 178 4.79 22.40 -18.52
N SER A 179 4.01 21.72 -17.72
CA SER A 179 2.54 21.85 -17.65
C SER A 179 2.00 23.17 -17.10
N GLY A 180 2.83 24.07 -16.61
CA GLY A 180 2.38 25.27 -15.90
C GLY A 180 2.31 25.03 -14.37
N ILE A 181 1.42 25.73 -13.69
CA ILE A 181 1.27 25.63 -12.24
C ILE A 181 0.77 24.24 -11.87
N ILE A 182 1.42 23.61 -10.91
CA ILE A 182 1.02 22.32 -10.35
C ILE A 182 0.42 22.60 -8.98
N GLU A 183 -0.83 22.23 -8.79
CA GLU A 183 -1.53 22.30 -7.50
C GLU A 183 -1.98 20.92 -7.09
N PHE A 184 -1.64 20.49 -5.88
CA PHE A 184 -2.03 19.18 -5.40
C PHE A 184 -2.05 19.12 -3.86
N GLN A 185 -2.76 18.13 -3.36
CA GLN A 185 -2.85 17.84 -1.93
C GLN A 185 -3.06 16.34 -1.68
N THR A 186 -2.81 15.93 -0.47
CA THR A 186 -3.27 14.65 0.07
C THR A 186 -4.66 14.83 0.68
N ILE A 187 -5.48 13.77 0.73
CA ILE A 187 -6.82 13.84 1.33
C ILE A 187 -6.80 13.98 2.86
N LYS A 188 -5.66 13.71 3.49
CA LYS A 188 -5.41 13.88 4.93
C LYS A 188 -4.08 14.60 5.11
N ASN A 189 -3.94 15.30 6.24
CA ASN A 189 -2.67 15.91 6.65
C ASN A 189 -1.82 14.97 7.54
N GLU A 190 -2.41 13.87 8.02
CA GLU A 190 -1.77 12.92 8.92
C GLU A 190 -2.12 11.49 8.50
N TYR A 191 -1.12 10.62 8.42
CA TYR A 191 -1.22 9.21 8.03
C TYR A 191 -0.45 8.32 9.00
N ASN A 192 -0.93 7.09 9.17
CA ASN A 192 -0.19 6.06 9.92
C ASN A 192 0.81 5.34 9.01
N LEU A 193 1.83 4.74 9.62
CA LEU A 193 2.67 3.76 8.93
C LEU A 193 1.79 2.64 8.35
N GLY A 194 2.10 2.21 7.13
CA GLY A 194 1.31 1.20 6.40
C GLY A 194 0.00 1.72 5.80
N GLU A 195 -0.36 3.00 5.96
CA GLU A 195 -1.62 3.56 5.43
C GLU A 195 -1.49 3.94 3.94
N PRO A 196 -2.54 3.73 3.11
CA PRO A 196 -2.54 4.21 1.73
C PRO A 196 -2.68 5.73 1.66
N ILE A 197 -1.96 6.35 0.72
CA ILE A 197 -2.03 7.78 0.42
C ILE A 197 -2.85 7.96 -0.86
N LEU A 198 -3.79 8.89 -0.85
CA LEU A 198 -4.42 9.40 -2.05
C LEU A 198 -3.97 10.85 -2.28
N ILE A 199 -3.40 11.11 -3.45
CA ILE A 199 -2.97 12.43 -3.91
C ILE A 199 -3.89 12.84 -5.06
N ILE A 200 -4.44 14.04 -4.98
CA ILE A 200 -5.26 14.63 -6.03
C ILE A 200 -4.73 16.00 -6.39
N GLY A 201 -4.79 16.35 -7.67
CA GLY A 201 -4.26 17.64 -8.12
C GLY A 201 -4.68 18.02 -9.52
N ASN A 202 -4.26 19.23 -9.90
CA ASN A 202 -4.48 19.80 -11.22
C ASN A 202 -3.22 20.48 -11.74
N THR A 203 -3.05 20.47 -13.05
CA THR A 203 -1.98 21.13 -13.77
C THR A 203 -2.42 21.40 -15.22
N GLY A 204 -1.50 21.59 -16.16
CA GLY A 204 -1.82 21.64 -17.59
C GLY A 204 -2.34 20.30 -18.12
N ASN A 205 -3.05 20.34 -19.23
CA ASN A 205 -3.64 19.16 -19.88
C ASN A 205 -2.56 18.23 -20.45
N ASN A 206 -2.76 16.93 -20.35
CA ASN A 206 -1.89 15.92 -20.95
C ASN A 206 -0.40 16.14 -20.61
N ALA A 207 -0.11 16.46 -19.38
CA ALA A 207 1.24 16.74 -18.89
C ALA A 207 1.84 15.53 -18.19
N ILE A 208 3.12 15.26 -18.47
CA ILE A 208 3.90 14.28 -17.72
C ILE A 208 4.33 14.88 -16.39
N LEU A 209 4.12 14.13 -15.33
CA LEU A 209 4.46 14.47 -13.95
C LEU A 209 5.46 13.47 -13.41
N ASN A 210 6.54 13.97 -12.82
CA ASN A 210 7.47 13.17 -12.03
C ASN A 210 7.18 13.38 -10.55
N VAL A 211 6.94 12.30 -9.83
CA VAL A 211 6.53 12.29 -8.42
C VAL A 211 7.64 11.68 -7.58
N GLN A 212 8.04 12.38 -6.54
CA GLN A 212 8.99 11.90 -5.54
C GLN A 212 8.35 12.01 -4.15
N ILE A 213 8.49 10.96 -3.35
CA ILE A 213 8.03 10.92 -1.95
C ILE A 213 9.27 10.74 -1.09
N LEU A 214 9.50 11.69 -0.19
CA LEU A 214 10.62 11.69 0.74
C LEU A 214 10.11 11.55 2.18
N ASP A 215 10.84 10.77 2.98
CA ASP A 215 10.54 10.61 4.40
C ASP A 215 10.99 11.82 5.24
N SER A 216 10.75 11.76 6.56
CA SER A 216 11.06 12.82 7.49
C SER A 216 12.55 13.14 7.65
N VAL A 217 13.46 12.26 7.21
CA VAL A 217 14.91 12.45 7.22
C VAL A 217 15.48 12.73 5.83
N GLY A 218 14.61 12.85 4.81
CA GLY A 218 14.97 13.21 3.44
C GLY A 218 15.35 12.04 2.55
N ASN A 219 15.12 10.80 2.96
CA ASN A 219 15.34 9.66 2.08
C ASN A 219 14.24 9.59 1.02
N LEU A 220 14.64 9.29 -0.22
CA LEU A 220 13.70 9.02 -1.30
C LEU A 220 13.04 7.65 -1.07
N ILE A 221 11.73 7.66 -0.80
CA ILE A 221 10.93 6.46 -0.57
C ILE A 221 10.39 5.90 -1.87
N ARG A 222 9.87 6.77 -2.72
CA ARG A 222 9.27 6.39 -4.00
C ARG A 222 9.54 7.46 -5.06
N GLU A 223 9.80 7.02 -6.28
CA GLU A 223 9.88 7.88 -7.46
C GLU A 223 9.20 7.16 -8.63
N PHE A 224 8.32 7.87 -9.31
CA PHE A 224 7.63 7.35 -10.49
C PHE A 224 7.09 8.51 -11.31
N SER A 225 6.70 8.20 -12.54
CA SER A 225 6.03 9.16 -13.41
C SER A 225 4.54 8.83 -13.51
N THR A 226 3.74 9.88 -13.63
CA THR A 226 2.31 9.84 -13.94
C THR A 226 1.97 10.94 -14.94
N PHE A 227 0.70 11.20 -15.18
CA PHE A 227 0.26 12.24 -16.12
C PHE A 227 -1.07 12.85 -15.65
N SER A 228 -1.33 14.06 -16.11
CA SER A 228 -2.66 14.67 -16.01
C SER A 228 -3.50 14.29 -17.23
N ASP A 229 -4.80 14.24 -17.02
CA ASP A 229 -5.78 13.98 -18.06
C ASP A 229 -5.99 15.19 -19.00
N LYS A 230 -6.93 15.09 -19.94
CA LYS A 230 -7.31 16.16 -20.86
C LYS A 230 -7.86 17.41 -20.18
N SER A 231 -8.34 17.30 -18.94
CA SER A 231 -8.81 18.43 -18.14
C SER A 231 -7.71 19.06 -17.28
N GLY A 232 -6.54 18.42 -17.22
CA GLY A 232 -5.42 18.79 -16.37
C GLY A 232 -5.48 18.16 -14.98
N SER A 233 -6.47 17.33 -14.70
CA SER A 233 -6.59 16.66 -13.40
C SER A 233 -5.71 15.42 -13.32
N PHE A 234 -5.22 15.09 -12.13
CA PHE A 234 -4.52 13.84 -11.88
C PHE A 234 -4.86 13.29 -10.49
N GLN A 235 -4.81 11.97 -10.38
CA GLN A 235 -5.02 11.24 -9.15
C GLN A 235 -3.96 10.13 -9.03
N ILE A 236 -3.44 9.95 -7.81
CA ILE A 236 -2.48 8.93 -7.48
C ILE A 236 -2.99 8.23 -6.23
N ASP A 237 -3.45 7.01 -6.36
CA ASP A 237 -4.16 6.25 -5.32
C ASP A 237 -3.50 4.90 -4.98
N ASN A 238 -2.48 4.51 -5.73
CA ASN A 238 -1.81 3.22 -5.56
C ASN A 238 -0.45 3.38 -4.87
N ILE A 239 -0.42 4.09 -3.73
CA ILE A 239 0.78 4.26 -2.92
C ILE A 239 0.44 4.01 -1.45
N ARG A 240 1.32 3.26 -0.79
CA ARG A 240 1.23 3.01 0.65
C ARG A 240 2.50 3.49 1.35
N ILE A 241 2.34 4.09 2.53
CA ILE A 241 3.46 4.40 3.41
C ILE A 241 4.09 3.08 3.86
N PRO A 242 5.41 2.88 3.74
CA PRO A 242 6.06 1.70 4.29
C PRO A 242 5.75 1.50 5.77
N SER A 243 5.46 0.27 6.18
CA SER A 243 5.13 -0.07 7.57
C SER A 243 6.31 0.20 8.53
N ASN A 244 7.54 0.17 8.02
CA ASN A 244 8.77 0.49 8.72
C ASN A 244 9.34 1.88 8.38
N GLY A 245 8.50 2.79 7.86
CA GLY A 245 8.91 4.16 7.52
C GLY A 245 9.28 4.99 8.76
N ASN A 246 10.01 6.08 8.54
CA ASN A 246 10.37 7.00 9.61
C ASN A 246 9.20 7.94 9.92
N PRO A 247 8.70 7.99 11.17
CA PRO A 247 7.67 8.96 11.55
C PRO A 247 8.19 10.41 11.43
N GLY A 248 7.28 11.35 11.23
CA GLY A 248 7.56 12.77 11.13
C GLY A 248 7.00 13.38 9.84
N THR A 249 7.42 14.59 9.50
CA THR A 249 6.91 15.30 8.33
C THR A 249 7.54 14.79 7.06
N TRP A 250 6.72 14.23 6.18
CA TRP A 250 7.09 13.75 4.85
C TRP A 250 6.80 14.78 3.80
N ILE A 251 7.45 14.66 2.64
CA ILE A 251 7.32 15.61 1.53
C ILE A 251 7.01 14.86 0.25
N ILE A 252 5.95 15.27 -0.44
CA ILE A 252 5.70 14.91 -1.82
C ILE A 252 6.18 16.05 -2.69
N LYS A 253 6.98 15.73 -3.72
CA LYS A 253 7.41 16.66 -4.75
C LYS A 253 6.86 16.20 -6.08
N ILE A 254 6.20 17.10 -6.81
CA ILE A 254 5.72 16.83 -8.16
C ILE A 254 6.33 17.86 -9.09
N SER A 255 6.90 17.41 -10.20
CA SER A 255 7.53 18.26 -11.20
C SER A 255 7.11 17.91 -12.62
N SER A 256 7.10 18.91 -13.50
CA SER A 256 6.88 18.77 -14.94
C SER A 256 7.71 19.82 -15.66
N GLY A 257 8.81 19.41 -16.29
CA GLY A 257 9.79 20.32 -16.87
C GLY A 257 10.39 21.24 -15.79
N ALA A 258 10.25 22.55 -15.96
CA ALA A 258 10.73 23.55 -15.01
C ALA A 258 9.75 23.83 -13.86
N ASN A 259 8.51 23.36 -13.97
CA ASN A 259 7.48 23.57 -12.94
C ASN A 259 7.61 22.54 -11.85
N ASN A 260 7.45 22.95 -10.60
CA ASN A 260 7.48 22.06 -9.43
C ASN A 260 6.53 22.56 -8.35
N ALA A 261 6.07 21.64 -7.53
CA ALA A 261 5.28 21.89 -6.34
C ALA A 261 5.65 20.89 -5.25
N GLU A 262 5.47 21.30 -4.00
CA GLU A 262 5.71 20.47 -2.83
C GLU A 262 4.50 20.49 -1.90
N HIS A 263 4.18 19.34 -1.31
CA HIS A 263 3.17 19.21 -0.28
C HIS A 263 3.76 18.43 0.90
N LYS A 264 3.45 18.88 2.12
CA LYS A 264 3.92 18.25 3.36
C LYS A 264 2.75 17.61 4.09
N PHE A 265 2.98 16.45 4.66
CA PHE A 265 2.04 15.74 5.51
C PHE A 265 2.80 15.00 6.61
N ASP A 266 2.12 14.68 7.70
CA ASP A 266 2.75 14.01 8.82
C ASP A 266 2.48 12.50 8.76
N VAL A 267 3.55 11.73 8.96
CA VAL A 267 3.48 10.29 9.18
C VAL A 267 3.71 10.04 10.67
N ILE A 268 2.72 9.45 11.28
CA ILE A 268 2.76 9.08 12.68
C ILE A 268 2.92 7.55 12.79
N THR A 269 3.61 7.11 13.82
CA THR A 269 3.37 5.77 14.30
C THR A 269 1.92 5.79 14.76
N SER A 270 1.10 4.84 14.27
CA SER A 270 -0.10 4.54 15.02
C SER A 270 0.40 4.38 16.45
N SER A 271 0.05 5.31 17.31
CA SER A 271 0.24 5.06 18.71
C SER A 271 -0.69 3.89 18.96
N ASP A 272 -0.13 2.67 18.99
CA ASP A 272 -0.79 1.46 19.50
C ASP A 272 -1.16 1.64 20.98
N GLN A 273 -1.07 2.88 21.44
CA GLN A 273 -1.60 3.25 22.73
C GLN A 273 -3.12 3.27 22.63
N ILE A 274 -3.68 2.24 23.22
CA ILE A 274 -5.09 2.24 23.55
C ILE A 274 -5.39 3.58 24.21
N ARG A 275 -6.29 4.33 23.61
CA ARG A 275 -6.79 5.57 24.22
C ARG A 275 -8.05 5.24 24.97
N ALA A 276 -8.05 5.54 26.24
CA ALA A 276 -9.22 5.30 27.07
C ALA A 276 -9.62 6.57 27.85
N SER A 277 -10.90 6.68 28.08
CA SER A 277 -11.50 7.72 28.91
C SER A 277 -12.54 7.12 29.83
N VAL A 278 -12.67 7.67 31.01
CA VAL A 278 -13.76 7.34 31.94
C VAL A 278 -14.92 8.31 31.73
N ASP A 279 -16.09 7.95 32.22
CA ASP A 279 -17.34 8.69 32.05
C ASP A 279 -17.40 10.02 32.79
N ARG A 280 -16.61 10.21 33.88
CA ARG A 280 -16.58 11.45 34.64
C ARG A 280 -15.34 12.29 34.28
N GLU A 281 -15.55 13.56 33.94
CA GLU A 281 -14.47 14.49 33.60
C GLU A 281 -13.50 14.75 34.76
N ASP A 282 -14.04 14.87 35.99
CA ASP A 282 -13.25 15.06 37.23
C ASP A 282 -12.56 13.77 37.70
N LYS A 283 -12.85 12.64 37.06
CA LYS A 283 -12.30 11.32 37.39
C LYS A 283 -12.44 10.93 38.85
N THR A 284 -13.48 11.45 39.51
CA THR A 284 -13.73 11.24 40.95
C THR A 284 -14.88 10.22 41.17
N TYR A 285 -14.61 9.19 41.92
CA TYR A 285 -15.55 8.09 42.20
C TYR A 285 -15.56 7.78 43.69
N SER A 286 -16.71 7.34 44.18
CA SER A 286 -16.86 6.82 45.52
C SER A 286 -16.65 5.31 45.54
N SER A 287 -16.35 4.76 46.73
CA SER A 287 -16.33 3.30 46.90
C SER A 287 -17.67 2.69 46.53
N GLY A 288 -17.67 1.61 45.78
CA GLY A 288 -18.86 0.94 45.27
C GLY A 288 -19.44 1.55 43.96
N ASP A 289 -18.93 2.70 43.49
CA ASP A 289 -19.35 3.31 42.23
C ASP A 289 -18.97 2.45 41.02
N PHE A 290 -19.62 2.74 39.90
CA PHE A 290 -19.30 2.17 38.60
C PHE A 290 -18.50 3.18 37.77
N ILE A 291 -17.43 2.71 37.16
CA ILE A 291 -16.66 3.43 36.15
C ILE A 291 -17.07 2.90 34.77
N ILE A 292 -17.52 3.76 33.86
CA ILE A 292 -17.71 3.40 32.47
C ILE A 292 -16.42 3.76 31.73
N LEU A 293 -15.69 2.75 31.27
CA LEU A 293 -14.45 2.90 30.52
C LEU A 293 -14.76 2.77 29.03
N ASN A 294 -14.44 3.82 28.28
CA ASN A 294 -14.52 3.84 26.83
C ASN A 294 -13.11 3.81 26.26
N GLY A 295 -12.84 2.86 25.36
CA GLY A 295 -11.53 2.74 24.72
C GLY A 295 -11.60 2.68 23.21
N ARG A 296 -10.52 3.09 22.56
CA ARG A 296 -10.33 3.07 21.10
C ARG A 296 -8.87 2.75 20.74
N ASN A 297 -8.62 2.42 19.50
CA ASN A 297 -7.32 2.03 18.95
C ASN A 297 -6.78 0.72 19.57
N ALA A 298 -7.64 -0.15 20.07
CA ALA A 298 -7.23 -1.48 20.47
C ALA A 298 -7.10 -2.39 19.23
N THR A 299 -6.10 -3.28 19.25
CA THR A 299 -5.88 -4.22 18.14
C THR A 299 -7.06 -5.17 18.00
N VAL A 300 -7.67 -5.24 16.83
CA VAL A 300 -8.78 -6.17 16.54
C VAL A 300 -8.30 -7.61 16.72
N GLY A 301 -9.10 -8.42 17.40
CA GLY A 301 -8.76 -9.82 17.72
C GLY A 301 -7.88 -9.99 18.97
N ALA A 302 -7.30 -8.90 19.51
CA ALA A 302 -6.55 -8.95 20.76
C ALA A 302 -7.46 -8.87 22.00
N SER A 303 -6.88 -9.14 23.16
CA SER A 303 -7.52 -8.91 24.46
C SER A 303 -6.90 -7.70 25.14
N VAL A 304 -7.75 -6.81 25.63
CA VAL A 304 -7.36 -5.68 26.47
C VAL A 304 -7.46 -6.10 27.93
N HIS A 305 -6.38 -5.91 28.67
CA HIS A 305 -6.31 -6.15 30.12
C HIS A 305 -6.55 -4.83 30.85
N ILE A 306 -7.43 -4.84 31.81
CA ILE A 306 -7.77 -3.68 32.63
C ILE A 306 -7.43 -3.99 34.09
N GLN A 307 -6.60 -3.13 34.66
CA GLN A 307 -6.08 -3.26 36.01
C GLN A 307 -6.20 -1.93 36.75
N ILE A 308 -6.65 -1.94 37.98
CA ILE A 308 -6.64 -0.75 38.83
C ILE A 308 -5.71 -1.01 40.02
N VAL A 309 -4.73 -0.14 40.19
CA VAL A 309 -3.74 -0.25 41.25
C VAL A 309 -3.80 0.96 42.19
N ASP A 310 -3.45 0.76 43.44
CA ASP A 310 -3.26 1.84 44.40
C ASP A 310 -1.92 2.57 44.20
N SER A 311 -1.67 3.55 45.05
CA SER A 311 -0.43 4.35 45.02
C SER A 311 0.86 3.55 45.34
N ALA A 312 0.72 2.33 45.86
CA ALA A 312 1.80 1.40 46.12
C ALA A 312 1.99 0.39 44.96
N GLY A 313 1.16 0.48 43.94
CA GLY A 313 1.18 -0.43 42.78
C GLY A 313 0.52 -1.79 43.04
N MET A 314 -0.28 -1.90 44.10
CA MET A 314 -1.00 -3.12 44.40
C MET A 314 -2.37 -3.13 43.74
N ASP A 315 -2.75 -4.28 43.18
CA ASP A 315 -4.05 -4.48 42.57
C ASP A 315 -5.17 -4.36 43.61
N ILE A 316 -6.16 -3.51 43.32
CA ILE A 316 -7.32 -3.32 44.18
C ILE A 316 -8.50 -4.19 43.77
N MET A 317 -8.43 -4.82 42.58
CA MET A 317 -9.45 -5.71 42.05
C MET A 317 -8.85 -6.70 41.06
N GLN A 318 -9.58 -7.78 40.79
CA GLN A 318 -9.17 -8.76 39.79
C GLN A 318 -9.09 -8.11 38.39
N THR A 319 -8.00 -8.34 37.66
CA THR A 319 -7.81 -7.89 36.28
C THR A 319 -8.97 -8.39 35.40
N GLN A 320 -9.57 -7.46 34.67
CA GLN A 320 -10.58 -7.77 33.66
C GLN A 320 -9.95 -7.92 32.29
N MET A 321 -10.50 -8.82 31.48
CA MET A 321 -10.07 -9.02 30.08
C MET A 321 -11.26 -8.78 29.17
N ILE A 322 -11.05 -8.00 28.12
CA ILE A 322 -12.05 -7.70 27.09
C ILE A 322 -11.51 -8.11 25.74
N SER A 323 -12.24 -8.95 25.03
CA SER A 323 -11.91 -9.28 23.63
C SER A 323 -12.38 -8.17 22.69
N ILE A 324 -11.47 -7.70 21.84
CA ILE A 324 -11.72 -6.62 20.89
C ILE A 324 -12.28 -7.18 19.59
N THR A 325 -13.49 -6.76 19.26
CA THR A 325 -14.17 -7.11 18.00
C THR A 325 -13.96 -6.05 16.91
N ALA A 326 -14.59 -6.15 15.80
CA ALA A 326 -14.38 -5.52 14.49
C ALA A 326 -13.89 -4.05 14.34
N THR A 327 -13.84 -3.21 15.38
CA THR A 327 -13.58 -1.76 15.20
C THR A 327 -12.43 -1.19 16.05
N GLY A 328 -11.79 -2.01 16.90
CA GLY A 328 -10.78 -1.50 17.85
C GLY A 328 -11.36 -0.58 18.94
N VAL A 329 -12.69 -0.48 19.02
CA VAL A 329 -13.41 0.29 20.05
C VAL A 329 -13.97 -0.69 21.08
N PHE A 330 -13.86 -0.34 22.35
CA PHE A 330 -14.45 -1.11 23.43
C PHE A 330 -15.07 -0.22 24.49
N GLN A 331 -16.06 -0.76 25.18
CA GLN A 331 -16.66 -0.15 26.36
C GLN A 331 -16.83 -1.24 27.42
N THR A 332 -16.54 -0.90 28.66
CA THR A 332 -16.78 -1.78 29.78
C THR A 332 -17.21 -1.00 31.01
N VAL A 333 -17.84 -1.70 31.94
CA VAL A 333 -18.24 -1.17 33.24
C VAL A 333 -17.44 -1.88 34.32
N ILE A 334 -16.78 -1.10 35.17
CA ILE A 334 -15.95 -1.57 36.26
C ILE A 334 -16.64 -1.15 37.55
N GLN A 335 -16.97 -2.10 38.41
CA GLN A 335 -17.50 -1.80 39.75
C GLN A 335 -16.34 -1.70 40.74
N LEU A 336 -16.21 -0.55 41.40
CA LEU A 336 -15.23 -0.36 42.46
C LEU A 336 -15.59 -1.13 43.75
N PRO A 337 -14.61 -1.66 44.50
CA PRO A 337 -14.85 -2.25 45.79
C PRO A 337 -15.56 -1.30 46.74
N GLY A 338 -16.52 -1.83 47.54
CA GLY A 338 -17.30 -1.03 48.50
C GLY A 338 -16.51 -0.58 49.72
N ASP A 339 -15.34 -1.13 49.95
CA ASP A 339 -14.42 -0.84 51.06
C ASP A 339 -13.18 -0.05 50.63
N LEU A 340 -13.21 0.54 49.41
CA LEU A 340 -12.10 1.28 48.86
C LEU A 340 -11.80 2.52 49.71
N LYS A 341 -10.52 2.71 50.09
CA LYS A 341 -10.06 3.87 50.84
C LYS A 341 -9.96 5.10 49.91
N ALA A 342 -10.19 6.28 50.49
CA ALA A 342 -9.95 7.52 49.77
C ALA A 342 -8.46 7.64 49.38
N GLY A 343 -8.18 7.93 48.12
CA GLY A 343 -6.82 8.00 47.59
C GLY A 343 -6.77 8.15 46.08
N GLN A 344 -5.57 8.17 45.52
CA GLN A 344 -5.33 8.14 44.10
C GLN A 344 -5.08 6.71 43.62
N TYR A 345 -5.71 6.35 42.54
CA TYR A 345 -5.60 5.05 41.90
C TYR A 345 -5.20 5.21 40.43
N VAL A 346 -4.46 4.26 39.89
CA VAL A 346 -4.06 4.26 38.50
C VAL A 346 -4.78 3.14 37.79
N LEU A 347 -5.43 3.48 36.69
CA LEU A 347 -6.08 2.52 35.79
C LEU A 347 -5.12 2.22 34.65
N HIS A 348 -4.63 1.00 34.58
CA HIS A 348 -3.79 0.47 33.51
C HIS A 348 -4.65 -0.28 32.50
N ILE A 349 -4.30 -0.08 31.22
CA ILE A 349 -5.03 -0.68 30.10
C ILE A 349 -4.01 -1.22 29.09
#